data_5fb7b24738ba84e072e1a53452f98c42
#
_entry.id   5fb7b24738ba84e072e1a53452f98c42
#
_cell.length_a   1.000
_cell.length_b   1.000
_cell.length_c   1.000
_cell.angle_alpha   90.00
_cell.angle_beta   90.00
_cell.angle_gamma   90.00
#
_symmetry.space_group_name_H-M   'P 1'
#
loop_
_entity.id
_entity.type
_entity.pdbx_description
1 polymer ?
#
loop_
_entity_poly.entity_id
_entity_poly.type
_entity_poly.pdbx_seq_one_letter_code
_entity_poly.pdbx_strand_id
1 'polypeptide(L)'
;MIGPYVSRQLLEKKDEFMIDGEKIASLMDTNPLSHALLVLSKVKYAKIPVLDKESHFVGLIGLADIMSEMIELTRIDSDNLHGKTVKEAMETGIPTLQKDFELEDLLHLLVDHSFIPVVDEENHFEGIYTRREILKATNRLAHQLEANNIIIPKSAENQPEKNLKII
;
A
#
# COMPACT_ATOMS: atom_id res chain seq x y z
N MET A 1 -15.77 12.35 -3.29
CA MET A 1 -16.25 12.04 -1.91
C MET A 1 -17.05 10.75 -1.96
N ILE A 2 -16.59 9.73 -1.25
CA ILE A 2 -17.29 8.44 -1.12
C ILE A 2 -18.50 8.64 -0.22
N GLY A 3 -19.67 8.05 -0.61
CA GLY A 3 -20.88 8.17 0.21
C GLY A 3 -20.70 7.54 1.60
N PRO A 4 -21.26 8.15 2.67
CA PRO A 4 -21.03 7.72 4.06
C PRO A 4 -21.44 6.27 4.33
N TYR A 5 -22.42 5.74 3.61
CA TYR A 5 -22.82 4.34 3.72
C TYR A 5 -21.72 3.40 3.22
N VAL A 6 -21.18 3.65 2.03
CA VAL A 6 -20.10 2.83 1.43
C VAL A 6 -18.83 2.93 2.26
N SER A 7 -18.48 4.14 2.69
CA SER A 7 -17.32 4.38 3.55
C SER A 7 -17.43 3.57 4.85
N ARG A 8 -18.59 3.63 5.52
CA ARG A 8 -18.85 2.87 6.74
C ARG A 8 -18.70 1.36 6.51
N GLN A 9 -19.32 0.82 5.46
CA GLN A 9 -19.30 -0.61 5.16
C GLN A 9 -17.89 -1.12 4.84
N LEU A 10 -17.06 -0.30 4.22
CA LEU A 10 -15.65 -0.63 3.98
C LEU A 10 -14.81 -0.50 5.27
N LEU A 11 -15.02 0.55 6.08
CA LEU A 11 -14.22 0.81 7.28
C LEU A 11 -14.65 0.01 8.52
N GLU A 12 -15.90 -0.51 8.57
CA GLU A 12 -16.35 -1.38 9.69
C GLU A 12 -15.40 -2.57 9.92
N LYS A 13 -14.64 -2.94 8.89
CA LYS A 13 -13.69 -4.05 8.92
C LYS A 13 -12.26 -3.62 8.59
N LYS A 14 -11.91 -2.35 8.86
CA LYS A 14 -10.60 -1.81 8.52
C LYS A 14 -9.44 -2.63 9.12
N ASP A 15 -9.63 -3.17 10.33
CA ASP A 15 -8.63 -4.00 10.99
C ASP A 15 -8.42 -5.35 10.27
N GLU A 16 -9.44 -5.84 9.52
CA GLU A 16 -9.29 -7.03 8.67
C GLU A 16 -8.45 -6.77 7.41
N PHE A 17 -8.28 -5.51 6.99
CA PHE A 17 -7.53 -5.15 5.78
C PHE A 17 -6.08 -4.79 6.07
N MET A 18 -5.76 -4.46 7.32
CA MET A 18 -4.39 -4.21 7.73
C MET A 18 -3.67 -5.55 7.88
N ILE A 19 -2.52 -5.67 7.25
CA ILE A 19 -1.59 -6.73 7.53
C ILE A 19 -0.68 -6.23 8.64
N ASP A 20 -0.74 -6.91 9.78
CA ASP A 20 0.04 -6.61 10.96
C ASP A 20 1.54 -6.63 10.67
N GLY A 21 2.28 -5.66 11.21
CA GLY A 21 3.71 -5.51 10.99
C GLY A 21 4.53 -6.73 11.40
N GLU A 22 4.10 -7.45 12.45
CA GLU A 22 4.78 -8.69 12.89
C GLU A 22 4.71 -9.82 11.85
N LYS A 23 3.76 -9.76 10.91
CA LYS A 23 3.58 -10.74 9.82
C LYS A 23 4.28 -10.34 8.54
N ILE A 24 4.94 -9.19 8.52
CA ILE A 24 5.56 -8.61 7.34
C ILE A 24 7.07 -8.73 7.45
N ALA A 25 7.69 -9.26 6.39
CA ALA A 25 9.15 -9.23 6.29
C ALA A 25 9.60 -7.76 6.19
N SER A 26 10.46 -7.35 7.10
CA SER A 26 11.10 -6.03 7.12
C SER A 26 12.62 -6.17 7.25
N LEU A 27 13.36 -5.11 6.97
CA LEU A 27 14.81 -5.04 7.15
C LEU A 27 15.15 -3.84 8.03
N MET A 28 16.27 -3.93 8.73
CA MET A 28 16.84 -2.78 9.41
C MET A 28 17.67 -1.94 8.41
N ASP A 29 17.64 -0.62 8.56
CA ASP A 29 18.41 0.31 7.74
C ASP A 29 19.91 0.05 7.79
N THR A 30 20.41 -0.50 8.91
CA THR A 30 21.79 -0.90 9.14
C THR A 30 22.16 -2.28 8.59
N ASN A 31 21.20 -3.06 8.10
CA ASN A 31 21.52 -4.36 7.52
C ASN A 31 22.44 -4.22 6.30
N PRO A 32 23.38 -5.14 6.10
CA PRO A 32 24.18 -5.18 4.87
C PRO A 32 23.28 -5.37 3.63
N LEU A 33 23.62 -4.69 2.55
CA LEU A 33 22.83 -4.74 1.31
C LEU A 33 22.83 -6.15 0.68
N SER A 34 23.91 -6.91 0.87
CA SER A 34 24.00 -8.33 0.50
C SER A 34 23.01 -9.20 1.27
N HIS A 35 22.74 -8.91 2.55
CA HIS A 35 21.71 -9.58 3.34
C HIS A 35 20.30 -9.25 2.78
N ALA A 36 20.05 -7.98 2.47
CA ALA A 36 18.79 -7.56 1.86
C ALA A 36 18.50 -8.30 0.55
N LEU A 37 19.52 -8.49 -0.30
CA LEU A 37 19.41 -9.27 -1.52
C LEU A 37 18.95 -10.72 -1.26
N LEU A 38 19.52 -11.38 -0.25
CA LEU A 38 19.13 -12.74 0.13
C LEU A 38 17.69 -12.79 0.63
N VAL A 39 17.28 -11.86 1.49
CA VAL A 39 15.90 -11.80 2.01
C VAL A 39 14.93 -11.58 0.84
N LEU A 40 15.14 -10.54 0.03
CA LEU A 40 14.26 -10.19 -1.10
C LEU A 40 14.20 -11.28 -2.17
N SER A 41 15.26 -12.09 -2.33
CA SER A 41 15.25 -13.25 -3.24
C SER A 41 14.31 -14.37 -2.77
N LYS A 42 13.96 -14.42 -1.48
CA LYS A 42 13.09 -15.45 -0.88
C LYS A 42 11.65 -14.98 -0.70
N VAL A 43 11.45 -13.71 -0.36
CA VAL A 43 10.11 -13.13 -0.26
C VAL A 43 9.59 -12.79 -1.65
N LYS A 44 8.29 -13.04 -1.89
CA LYS A 44 7.64 -12.78 -3.19
C LYS A 44 7.02 -11.37 -3.24
N TYR A 45 7.65 -10.39 -2.59
CA TYR A 45 7.19 -9.01 -2.56
C TYR A 45 8.11 -8.12 -3.40
N ALA A 46 7.52 -7.16 -4.10
CA ALA A 46 8.30 -6.21 -4.92
C ALA A 46 9.16 -5.30 -4.05
N LYS A 47 8.63 -4.84 -2.91
CA LYS A 47 9.31 -4.02 -1.90
C LYS A 47 8.89 -4.47 -0.50
N ILE A 48 9.77 -4.26 0.47
CA ILE A 48 9.49 -4.49 1.90
C ILE A 48 9.86 -3.26 2.72
N PRO A 49 9.22 -3.07 3.90
CA PRO A 49 9.54 -1.98 4.81
C PRO A 49 10.97 -2.05 5.34
N VAL A 50 11.56 -0.87 5.53
CA VAL A 50 12.82 -0.67 6.22
C VAL A 50 12.54 0.09 7.51
N LEU A 51 13.08 -0.42 8.62
CA LEU A 51 12.91 0.13 9.96
C LEU A 51 14.26 0.53 10.53
N ASP A 52 14.27 1.49 11.43
CA ASP A 52 15.44 1.78 12.26
C ASP A 52 15.48 0.89 13.52
N LYS A 53 16.46 1.14 14.39
CA LYS A 53 16.65 0.37 15.63
C LYS A 53 15.53 0.57 16.67
N GLU A 54 14.79 1.68 16.58
CA GLU A 54 13.62 1.99 17.40
C GLU A 54 12.30 1.50 16.78
N SER A 55 12.34 0.79 15.65
CA SER A 55 11.19 0.31 14.87
C SER A 55 10.40 1.41 14.16
N HIS A 56 10.98 2.59 13.96
CA HIS A 56 10.36 3.61 13.11
C HIS A 56 10.47 3.21 11.64
N PHE A 57 9.43 3.52 10.90
CA PHE A 57 9.44 3.35 9.46
C PHE A 57 10.32 4.42 8.80
N VAL A 58 11.36 3.98 8.04
CA VAL A 58 12.33 4.89 7.42
C VAL A 58 12.33 4.80 5.89
N GLY A 59 11.74 3.77 5.29
CA GLY A 59 11.69 3.65 3.84
C GLY A 59 11.25 2.28 3.35
N LEU A 60 11.41 2.07 2.05
CA LEU A 60 11.15 0.79 1.38
C LEU A 60 12.40 0.35 0.62
N ILE A 61 12.58 -0.97 0.49
CA ILE A 61 13.61 -1.54 -0.36
C ILE A 61 13.07 -2.72 -1.17
N GLY A 62 13.48 -2.79 -2.44
CA GLY A 62 13.16 -3.88 -3.35
C GLY A 62 14.38 -4.38 -4.10
N LEU A 63 14.20 -5.45 -4.88
CA LEU A 63 15.29 -6.00 -5.69
C LEU A 63 15.83 -4.98 -6.72
N ALA A 64 14.96 -4.14 -7.28
CA ALA A 64 15.38 -3.13 -8.26
C ALA A 64 16.35 -2.11 -7.65
N ASP A 65 16.13 -1.72 -6.40
CA ASP A 65 16.97 -0.77 -5.68
C ASP A 65 18.37 -1.37 -5.47
N ILE A 66 18.44 -2.64 -5.04
CA ILE A 66 19.70 -3.36 -4.86
C ILE A 66 20.42 -3.60 -6.20
N MET A 67 19.67 -3.99 -7.23
CA MET A 67 20.23 -4.20 -8.56
C MET A 67 20.85 -2.93 -9.13
N SER A 68 20.26 -1.77 -8.86
CA SER A 68 20.83 -0.47 -9.26
C SER A 68 22.22 -0.23 -8.68
N GLU A 69 22.48 -0.71 -7.46
CA GLU A 69 23.80 -0.60 -6.81
C GLU A 69 24.84 -1.58 -7.41
N MET A 70 24.38 -2.64 -8.08
CA MET A 70 25.24 -3.63 -8.72
C MET A 70 25.59 -3.28 -10.18
N ILE A 71 24.78 -2.42 -10.83
CA ILE A 71 24.93 -2.12 -12.25
C ILE A 71 26.09 -1.14 -12.49
N GLU A 72 27.04 -1.56 -13.33
CA GLU A 72 28.03 -0.71 -13.95
C GLU A 72 27.70 -0.52 -15.44
N LEU A 73 28.42 0.38 -16.12
CA LEU A 73 28.18 0.68 -17.53
C LEU A 73 28.23 -0.55 -18.45
N THR A 74 29.01 -1.58 -18.08
CA THR A 74 29.27 -2.75 -18.94
C THR A 74 29.01 -4.09 -18.28
N ARG A 75 28.74 -4.13 -16.96
CA ARG A 75 28.56 -5.40 -16.23
C ARG A 75 27.68 -5.20 -14.99
N ILE A 76 27.23 -6.32 -14.45
CA ILE A 76 26.60 -6.39 -13.11
C ILE A 76 27.63 -6.98 -12.16
N ASP A 77 27.96 -6.27 -11.08
CA ASP A 77 28.96 -6.67 -10.12
C ASP A 77 28.39 -6.70 -8.71
N SER A 78 28.32 -7.88 -8.12
CA SER A 78 27.86 -8.08 -6.74
C SER A 78 28.86 -7.54 -5.70
N ASP A 79 30.11 -7.37 -6.08
CA ASP A 79 31.13 -6.83 -5.15
C ASP A 79 30.85 -5.38 -4.78
N ASN A 80 30.09 -4.66 -5.61
CA ASN A 80 29.61 -3.31 -5.34
C ASN A 80 28.65 -3.22 -4.14
N LEU A 81 28.14 -4.34 -3.64
CA LEU A 81 27.31 -4.39 -2.42
C LEU A 81 28.15 -4.46 -1.13
N HIS A 82 29.46 -4.75 -1.25
CA HIS A 82 30.32 -4.85 -0.08
C HIS A 82 30.46 -3.50 0.65
N GLY A 83 30.22 -3.54 1.96
CA GLY A 83 30.30 -2.35 2.81
C GLY A 83 29.10 -1.41 2.73
N LYS A 84 28.15 -1.65 1.82
CA LYS A 84 26.91 -0.87 1.73
C LYS A 84 25.82 -1.42 2.65
N THR A 85 24.99 -0.52 3.15
CA THR A 85 23.83 -0.80 4.00
C THR A 85 22.52 -0.57 3.24
N VAL A 86 21.44 -1.11 3.77
CA VAL A 86 20.08 -0.88 3.27
C VAL A 86 19.74 0.61 3.19
N LYS A 87 20.18 1.39 4.17
CA LYS A 87 19.98 2.84 4.24
C LYS A 87 20.46 3.59 3.00
N GLU A 88 21.52 3.10 2.36
CA GLU A 88 22.15 3.79 1.21
C GLU A 88 21.37 3.53 -0.10
N ALA A 89 20.59 2.44 -0.17
CA ALA A 89 19.88 2.04 -1.37
C ALA A 89 18.35 2.13 -1.24
N MET A 90 17.81 2.27 -0.02
CA MET A 90 16.35 2.31 0.20
C MET A 90 15.73 3.57 -0.39
N GLU A 91 14.49 3.44 -0.81
CA GLU A 91 13.63 4.56 -1.20
C GLU A 91 13.07 5.23 0.05
N THR A 92 13.19 6.55 0.14
CA THR A 92 12.69 7.37 1.25
C THR A 92 11.55 8.29 0.80
N GLY A 93 10.90 8.99 1.75
CA GLY A 93 9.81 9.91 1.42
C GLY A 93 8.51 9.20 1.00
N ILE A 94 8.36 7.94 1.38
CA ILE A 94 7.15 7.15 1.13
C ILE A 94 5.99 7.69 1.98
N PRO A 95 4.81 7.91 1.42
CA PRO A 95 3.65 8.29 2.20
C PRO A 95 3.25 7.18 3.18
N THR A 96 2.91 7.58 4.39
CA THR A 96 2.40 6.70 5.46
C THR A 96 1.00 7.14 5.87
N LEU A 97 0.26 6.27 6.54
CA LEU A 97 -1.02 6.60 7.16
C LEU A 97 -0.98 6.28 8.66
N GLN A 98 -1.73 7.03 9.43
CA GLN A 98 -2.07 6.70 10.82
C GLN A 98 -3.35 5.86 10.85
N LYS A 99 -3.68 5.24 11.99
CA LYS A 99 -4.87 4.35 12.11
C LYS A 99 -6.21 5.03 11.89
N ASP A 100 -6.31 6.30 12.12
CA ASP A 100 -7.53 7.11 12.02
C ASP A 100 -7.68 7.85 10.69
N PHE A 101 -7.12 7.29 9.63
CA PHE A 101 -7.17 7.85 8.27
C PHE A 101 -8.60 7.88 7.69
N GLU A 102 -8.82 8.80 6.76
CA GLU A 102 -10.00 8.79 5.90
C GLU A 102 -9.82 7.78 4.75
N LEU A 103 -10.89 6.99 4.46
CA LEU A 103 -10.84 5.99 3.40
C LEU A 103 -10.41 6.56 2.05
N GLU A 104 -10.80 7.78 1.75
CA GLU A 104 -10.48 8.46 0.49
C GLU A 104 -8.99 8.69 0.35
N ASP A 105 -8.29 9.03 1.45
CA ASP A 105 -6.84 9.22 1.46
C ASP A 105 -6.10 7.90 1.17
N LEU A 106 -6.50 6.82 1.82
CA LEU A 106 -5.95 5.49 1.54
C LEU A 106 -6.14 5.10 0.08
N LEU A 107 -7.35 5.30 -0.46
CA LEU A 107 -7.64 4.93 -1.86
C LEU A 107 -6.84 5.75 -2.85
N HIS A 108 -6.65 7.04 -2.62
CA HIS A 108 -5.81 7.90 -3.46
C HIS A 108 -4.36 7.43 -3.46
N LEU A 109 -3.79 7.15 -2.29
CA LEU A 109 -2.42 6.66 -2.18
C LEU A 109 -2.23 5.29 -2.85
N LEU A 110 -3.22 4.40 -2.76
CA LEU A 110 -3.17 3.09 -3.39
C LEU A 110 -3.31 3.11 -4.92
N VAL A 111 -3.64 4.25 -5.53
CA VAL A 111 -3.58 4.40 -7.00
C VAL A 111 -2.14 4.26 -7.49
N ASP A 112 -1.21 4.90 -6.81
CA ASP A 112 0.20 4.93 -7.22
C ASP A 112 1.05 3.88 -6.50
N HIS A 113 0.66 3.47 -5.28
CA HIS A 113 1.41 2.52 -4.47
C HIS A 113 0.69 1.17 -4.37
N SER A 114 1.43 0.07 -4.35
CA SER A 114 0.88 -1.28 -4.17
C SER A 114 0.43 -1.56 -2.73
N PHE A 115 1.03 -0.86 -1.79
CA PHE A 115 0.67 -0.83 -0.37
C PHE A 115 1.10 0.49 0.27
N ILE A 116 0.50 0.82 1.40
CA ILE A 116 0.82 2.00 2.21
C ILE A 116 1.20 1.54 3.62
N PRO A 117 2.37 1.93 4.13
CA PRO A 117 2.75 1.69 5.52
C PRO A 117 1.85 2.43 6.49
N VAL A 118 1.55 1.77 7.61
CA VAL A 118 0.81 2.34 8.74
C VAL A 118 1.78 2.54 9.88
N VAL A 119 1.72 3.71 10.47
CA VAL A 119 2.56 4.11 11.60
C VAL A 119 1.71 4.72 12.71
N ASP A 120 2.24 4.69 13.94
CA ASP A 120 1.65 5.44 15.05
C ASP A 120 2.09 6.92 15.06
N GLU A 121 1.70 7.66 16.09
CA GLU A 121 2.04 9.08 16.25
C GLU A 121 3.56 9.33 16.42
N GLU A 122 4.29 8.32 16.87
CA GLU A 122 5.75 8.36 17.07
C GLU A 122 6.53 7.77 15.87
N ASN A 123 5.80 7.45 14.76
CA ASN A 123 6.33 6.83 13.53
C ASN A 123 6.78 5.37 13.69
N HIS A 124 6.34 4.64 14.72
CA HIS A 124 6.60 3.21 14.79
C HIS A 124 5.75 2.47 13.77
N PHE A 125 6.36 1.49 13.13
CA PHE A 125 5.72 0.70 12.09
C PHE A 125 4.70 -0.29 12.69
N GLU A 126 3.44 -0.17 12.31
CA GLU A 126 2.37 -1.03 12.79
C GLU A 126 1.90 -2.07 11.78
N GLY A 127 2.07 -1.81 10.47
CA GLY A 127 1.61 -2.72 9.43
C GLY A 127 1.48 -2.05 8.07
N ILE A 128 0.71 -2.68 7.18
CA ILE A 128 0.44 -2.14 5.84
C ILE A 128 -1.01 -2.33 5.43
N TYR A 129 -1.55 -1.37 4.67
CA TYR A 129 -2.72 -1.57 3.83
C TYR A 129 -2.29 -1.87 2.41
N THR A 130 -2.81 -2.95 1.83
CA THR A 130 -2.45 -3.33 0.46
C THR A 130 -3.60 -3.08 -0.51
N ARG A 131 -3.28 -2.72 -1.75
CA ARG A 131 -4.24 -2.61 -2.85
C ARG A 131 -5.06 -3.91 -3.00
N ARG A 132 -4.42 -5.05 -2.82
CA ARG A 132 -5.09 -6.36 -2.90
C ARG A 132 -6.21 -6.53 -1.88
N GLU A 133 -5.97 -6.19 -0.62
CA GLU A 133 -6.98 -6.34 0.43
C GLU A 133 -8.13 -5.35 0.25
N ILE A 134 -7.85 -4.13 -0.16
CA ILE A 134 -8.89 -3.15 -0.51
C ILE A 134 -9.75 -3.62 -1.69
N LEU A 135 -9.13 -4.17 -2.75
CA LEU A 135 -9.89 -4.73 -3.87
C LEU A 135 -10.78 -5.90 -3.46
N LYS A 136 -10.30 -6.78 -2.56
CA LYS A 136 -11.13 -7.86 -2.00
C LYS A 136 -12.32 -7.32 -1.21
N ALA A 137 -12.09 -6.28 -0.38
CA ALA A 137 -13.14 -5.64 0.39
C ALA A 137 -14.19 -4.99 -0.50
N THR A 138 -13.76 -4.26 -1.52
CA THR A 138 -14.63 -3.64 -2.52
C THR A 138 -15.44 -4.68 -3.29
N ASN A 139 -14.81 -5.78 -3.71
CA ASN A 139 -15.51 -6.87 -4.39
C ASN A 139 -16.56 -7.53 -3.48
N ARG A 140 -16.23 -7.77 -2.21
CA ARG A 140 -17.20 -8.28 -1.22
C ARG A 140 -18.38 -7.33 -1.05
N LEU A 141 -18.11 -6.04 -0.89
CA LEU A 141 -19.15 -5.03 -0.77
C LEU A 141 -20.06 -5.03 -2.00
N ALA A 142 -19.50 -5.06 -3.22
CA ALA A 142 -20.27 -5.09 -4.45
C ALA A 142 -21.24 -6.28 -4.51
N HIS A 143 -20.79 -7.48 -4.10
CA HIS A 143 -21.65 -8.67 -4.04
C HIS A 143 -22.71 -8.62 -2.93
N GLN A 144 -22.41 -7.98 -1.81
CA GLN A 144 -23.33 -7.92 -0.66
C GLN A 144 -24.34 -6.77 -0.76
N LEU A 145 -24.09 -5.79 -1.59
CA LEU A 145 -24.88 -4.56 -1.65
C LEU A 145 -26.34 -4.85 -2.03
N GLU A 146 -26.57 -5.66 -3.05
CA GLU A 146 -27.91 -6.08 -3.48
C GLU A 146 -28.49 -7.22 -2.62
N ALA A 147 -27.63 -8.08 -2.06
CA ALA A 147 -28.08 -9.20 -1.23
C ALA A 147 -28.61 -8.74 0.14
N ASN A 148 -28.04 -7.68 0.70
CA ASN A 148 -28.35 -7.21 2.06
C ASN A 148 -29.19 -5.93 2.10
N ASN A 149 -29.48 -5.30 0.95
CA ASN A 149 -30.17 -4.02 0.88
C ASN A 149 -31.22 -4.00 -0.24
N ILE A 150 -32.27 -3.23 -0.03
CA ILE A 150 -33.18 -2.84 -1.09
C ILE A 150 -32.65 -1.58 -1.74
N ILE A 151 -32.11 -1.69 -2.95
CA ILE A 151 -31.58 -0.54 -3.69
C ILE A 151 -32.72 0.15 -4.42
N ILE A 152 -33.08 1.35 -3.99
CA ILE A 152 -34.04 2.20 -4.64
C ILE A 152 -33.29 3.23 -5.48
N PRO A 153 -33.43 3.22 -6.82
CA PRO A 153 -32.84 4.26 -7.66
C PRO A 153 -33.38 5.63 -7.21
N LYS A 154 -32.51 6.63 -7.07
CA LYS A 154 -33.00 8.01 -6.94
C LYS A 154 -33.81 8.31 -8.19
N SER A 155 -35.12 8.53 -8.03
CA SER A 155 -36.00 8.89 -9.15
C SER A 155 -35.38 10.08 -9.89
N ALA A 156 -35.47 10.01 -11.21
CA ALA A 156 -34.91 10.99 -12.14
C ALA A 156 -35.68 12.34 -12.12
N GLU A 157 -35.96 12.88 -10.95
CA GLU A 157 -36.70 14.14 -10.78
C GLU A 157 -35.95 15.40 -11.28
N ASN A 158 -34.78 15.22 -11.87
CA ASN A 158 -34.03 16.34 -12.48
C ASN A 158 -33.20 15.94 -13.71
N GLN A 159 -33.76 15.14 -14.62
CA GLN A 159 -33.25 15.16 -16.00
C GLN A 159 -34.11 16.10 -16.83
N PRO A 160 -33.58 17.19 -17.41
CA PRO A 160 -34.31 17.98 -18.38
C PRO A 160 -34.67 17.04 -19.55
N GLU A 161 -35.95 16.99 -19.88
CA GLU A 161 -36.49 16.23 -21.02
C GLU A 161 -35.62 16.51 -22.25
N LYS A 162 -34.86 15.52 -22.69
CA LYS A 162 -34.31 15.55 -24.05
C LYS A 162 -35.47 15.33 -24.99
N ASN A 163 -36.01 16.43 -25.51
CA ASN A 163 -36.95 16.46 -26.61
C ASN A 163 -36.43 15.58 -27.76
N LEU A 164 -36.95 14.35 -27.86
CA LEU A 164 -36.83 13.56 -29.07
C LEU A 164 -37.80 14.15 -30.11
N LYS A 165 -37.28 15.02 -31.01
CA LYS A 165 -37.97 15.33 -32.25
C LYS A 165 -37.84 14.11 -33.15
N ILE A 166 -38.95 13.34 -33.29
CA ILE A 166 -39.12 12.38 -34.37
C ILE A 166 -39.46 13.20 -35.62
N ILE A 167 -38.64 13.04 -36.66
CA ILE A 167 -38.99 13.40 -38.06
C ILE A 167 -39.02 12.09 -38.81
#